data_e01be38b19712893cca4d8427eaae27d
#
_entry.id   e01be38b19712893cca4d8427eaae27d
#
_cell.length_a   1.000
_cell.length_b   1.000
_cell.length_c   1.000
_cell.angle_alpha   90.00
_cell.angle_beta   90.00
_cell.angle_gamma   90.00
#
_symmetry.space_group_name_H-M   'P 1'
#
loop_
_entity.id
_entity.type
_entity.pdbx_description
1 polymer ?
#
loop_
_entity_poly.entity_id
_entity_poly.type
_entity_poly.pdbx_seq_one_letter_code
_entity_poly.pdbx_strand_id
1 'polypeptide(L)'
;MSQDNNIDIWLKRIGYLSQIGTLIVMIITIFYTVIPLYRTSVLEESIAKKESELKVLANKINEFEKKERRLILANYVSSVSFYCTSLSRPMLVPLPQNDINDFFNERKLTMLNQDIEGCLKKPEYVDSVINALSNDDKLTFKKELDIFVDKITKLRKEKLNEYLKVEKQLNNNEIDLKLEDEEDMPSIKLLDALAREYGASGEDITKAKKQSYLASLEGKLENDIRQEIFKFSKIKWDDSE
;
A
#
# COMPACT_ATOMS: atom_id res chain seq x y z
N MET A 1 -9.26 105.83 23.96
CA MET A 1 -8.34 104.80 23.47
C MET A 1 -8.09 103.73 24.53
N SER A 2 -9.08 102.95 24.92
CA SER A 2 -8.91 101.88 25.93
C SER A 2 -9.82 100.69 25.76
N GLN A 3 -10.51 100.57 24.62
CA GLN A 3 -11.43 99.40 24.39
C GLN A 3 -10.82 98.32 23.51
N ASP A 4 -9.82 98.61 22.70
CA ASP A 4 -9.21 97.69 21.77
C ASP A 4 -8.32 96.61 22.48
N ASN A 5 -7.75 96.92 23.62
CA ASN A 5 -6.90 95.95 24.35
C ASN A 5 -7.66 94.75 24.97
N ASN A 6 -8.96 94.92 25.28
CA ASN A 6 -9.73 93.83 25.85
C ASN A 6 -10.16 92.80 24.82
N ILE A 7 -10.42 93.26 23.61
CA ILE A 7 -10.82 92.39 22.49
C ILE A 7 -9.66 91.48 22.03
N ASP A 8 -8.43 92.05 21.97
CA ASP A 8 -7.22 91.31 21.63
C ASP A 8 -6.85 90.23 22.68
N ILE A 9 -7.03 90.54 23.95
CA ILE A 9 -6.81 89.57 25.04
C ILE A 9 -7.89 88.41 24.97
N TRP A 10 -9.11 88.77 24.64
CA TRP A 10 -10.19 87.79 24.49
C TRP A 10 -9.96 86.86 23.24
N LEU A 11 -9.56 87.41 22.12
CA LEU A 11 -9.22 86.69 20.91
C LEU A 11 -8.04 85.76 21.13
N LYS A 12 -6.99 86.18 21.87
CA LYS A 12 -5.88 85.26 22.24
C LYS A 12 -6.30 84.13 23.14
N ARG A 13 -7.19 84.36 24.08
CA ARG A 13 -7.74 83.33 24.99
C ARG A 13 -8.62 82.28 24.21
N ILE A 14 -9.41 82.73 23.27
CA ILE A 14 -10.18 81.87 22.37
C ILE A 14 -9.27 81.06 21.51
N GLY A 15 -8.14 81.59 20.97
CA GLY A 15 -7.14 80.89 20.20
C GLY A 15 -6.49 79.76 21.01
N TYR A 16 -6.13 80.00 22.29
CA TYR A 16 -5.61 78.93 23.15
C TYR A 16 -6.63 77.82 23.49
N LEU A 17 -7.89 78.21 23.73
CA LEU A 17 -8.98 77.24 23.94
C LEU A 17 -9.24 76.38 22.71
N SER A 18 -9.18 76.98 21.52
CA SER A 18 -9.31 76.26 20.26
C SER A 18 -8.16 75.25 20.05
N GLN A 19 -6.94 75.63 20.40
CA GLN A 19 -5.79 74.71 20.31
C GLN A 19 -5.91 73.52 21.28
N ILE A 20 -6.33 73.79 22.53
CA ILE A 20 -6.58 72.74 23.51
C ILE A 20 -7.73 71.82 23.05
N GLY A 21 -8.81 72.41 22.52
CA GLY A 21 -9.95 71.66 21.97
C GLY A 21 -9.55 70.73 20.82
N THR A 22 -8.70 71.19 19.88
CA THR A 22 -8.18 70.39 18.78
C THR A 22 -7.34 69.23 19.29
N LEU A 23 -6.52 69.44 20.30
CA LEU A 23 -5.67 68.43 20.89
C LEU A 23 -6.50 67.32 21.57
N ILE A 24 -7.55 67.71 22.28
CA ILE A 24 -8.49 66.79 22.92
C ILE A 24 -9.23 65.94 21.86
N VAL A 25 -9.70 66.53 20.78
CA VAL A 25 -10.35 65.84 19.67
C VAL A 25 -9.39 64.84 19.01
N MET A 26 -8.14 65.22 18.79
CA MET A 26 -7.10 64.31 18.26
C MET A 26 -6.89 63.12 19.17
N ILE A 27 -6.75 63.33 20.47
CA ILE A 27 -6.57 62.22 21.43
C ILE A 27 -7.79 61.29 21.41
N ILE A 28 -9.00 61.82 21.43
CA ILE A 28 -10.26 61.06 21.35
C ILE A 28 -10.28 60.23 20.04
N THR A 29 -9.93 60.85 18.93
CA THR A 29 -9.93 60.16 17.62
C THR A 29 -8.92 59.00 17.61
N ILE A 30 -7.73 59.20 18.17
CA ILE A 30 -6.73 58.11 18.24
C ILE A 30 -7.22 56.97 19.10
N PHE A 31 -7.80 57.25 20.28
CA PHE A 31 -8.28 56.21 21.19
C PHE A 31 -9.49 55.44 20.67
N TYR A 32 -10.45 56.12 20.02
CA TYR A 32 -11.72 55.50 19.60
C TYR A 32 -11.69 54.98 18.16
N THR A 33 -10.80 55.42 17.33
CA THR A 33 -10.75 54.97 15.91
C THR A 33 -9.46 54.25 15.54
N VAL A 34 -8.29 54.82 15.82
CA VAL A 34 -7.04 54.29 15.37
C VAL A 34 -6.61 53.03 16.14
N ILE A 35 -6.75 53.05 17.48
CA ILE A 35 -6.36 51.89 18.30
C ILE A 35 -7.25 50.66 18.04
N PRO A 36 -8.59 50.78 18.02
CA PRO A 36 -9.41 49.61 17.66
C PRO A 36 -9.12 49.08 16.25
N LEU A 37 -8.97 49.95 15.26
CA LEU A 37 -8.70 49.56 13.89
C LEU A 37 -7.36 48.82 13.77
N TYR A 38 -6.34 49.28 14.47
CA TYR A 38 -5.06 48.59 14.51
C TYR A 38 -5.14 47.20 15.18
N ARG A 39 -5.91 47.09 16.28
CA ARG A 39 -6.12 45.80 16.97
C ARG A 39 -6.87 44.84 16.11
N THR A 40 -7.90 45.26 15.37
CA THR A 40 -8.65 44.39 14.45
C THR A 40 -7.77 43.91 13.31
N SER A 41 -6.96 44.77 12.72
CA SER A 41 -6.03 44.40 11.65
C SER A 41 -5.00 43.36 12.11
N VAL A 42 -4.39 43.54 13.29
CA VAL A 42 -3.44 42.57 13.86
C VAL A 42 -4.14 41.24 14.17
N LEU A 43 -5.40 41.29 14.64
CA LEU A 43 -6.19 40.08 14.92
C LEU A 43 -6.52 39.33 13.62
N GLU A 44 -6.96 40.04 12.57
CA GLU A 44 -7.25 39.46 11.26
C GLU A 44 -6.00 38.80 10.65
N GLU A 45 -4.83 39.44 10.73
CA GLU A 45 -3.57 38.85 10.28
C GLU A 45 -3.24 37.57 11.07
N SER A 46 -3.44 37.58 12.40
CA SER A 46 -3.19 36.41 13.24
C SER A 46 -4.17 35.27 12.94
N ILE A 47 -5.44 35.56 12.66
CA ILE A 47 -6.45 34.58 12.23
C ILE A 47 -6.06 33.96 10.89
N ALA A 48 -5.75 34.77 9.88
CA ALA A 48 -5.33 34.30 8.57
C ALA A 48 -4.08 33.40 8.65
N LYS A 49 -3.12 33.74 9.50
CA LYS A 49 -1.95 32.90 9.75
C LYS A 49 -2.32 31.57 10.39
N LYS A 50 -3.22 31.60 11.40
CA LYS A 50 -3.70 30.37 12.07
C LYS A 50 -4.52 29.47 11.13
N GLU A 51 -5.34 30.04 10.29
CA GLU A 51 -6.08 29.29 9.26
C GLU A 51 -5.13 28.62 8.27
N SER A 52 -4.09 29.33 7.83
CA SER A 52 -3.05 28.77 6.97
C SER A 52 -2.30 27.63 7.66
N GLU A 53 -1.91 27.80 8.95
CA GLU A 53 -1.25 26.74 9.73
C GLU A 53 -2.16 25.51 9.89
N LEU A 54 -3.45 25.71 10.16
CA LEU A 54 -4.44 24.62 10.26
C LEU A 54 -4.60 23.87 8.94
N LYS A 55 -4.65 24.57 7.81
CA LYS A 55 -4.74 23.94 6.48
C LYS A 55 -3.51 23.09 6.18
N VAL A 56 -2.31 23.59 6.50
CA VAL A 56 -1.06 22.83 6.34
C VAL A 56 -1.06 21.59 7.23
N LEU A 57 -1.54 21.71 8.47
CA LEU A 57 -1.62 20.61 9.41
C LEU A 57 -2.62 19.55 8.95
N ALA A 58 -3.81 19.96 8.49
CA ALA A 58 -4.81 19.07 7.93
C ALA A 58 -4.28 18.27 6.73
N ASN A 59 -3.56 18.93 5.83
CA ASN A 59 -2.93 18.25 4.69
C ASN A 59 -1.88 17.22 5.15
N LYS A 60 -1.08 17.55 6.17
CA LYS A 60 -0.09 16.61 6.73
C LYS A 60 -0.78 15.39 7.37
N ILE A 61 -1.86 15.60 8.12
CA ILE A 61 -2.62 14.51 8.74
C ILE A 61 -3.13 13.57 7.63
N ASN A 62 -3.76 14.10 6.59
CA ASN A 62 -4.27 13.30 5.46
C ASN A 62 -3.14 12.52 4.76
N GLU A 63 -1.96 13.13 4.59
CA GLU A 63 -0.79 12.40 4.05
C GLU A 63 -0.31 11.29 4.98
N PHE A 64 -0.32 11.49 6.30
CA PHE A 64 0.05 10.47 7.28
C PHE A 64 -0.94 9.30 7.25
N GLU A 65 -2.24 9.57 7.25
CA GLU A 65 -3.28 8.54 7.16
C GLU A 65 -3.13 7.70 5.88
N LYS A 66 -2.87 8.35 4.73
CA LYS A 66 -2.61 7.64 3.47
C LYS A 66 -1.36 6.76 3.53
N LYS A 67 -0.30 7.21 4.19
CA LYS A 67 0.92 6.42 4.37
C LYS A 67 0.68 5.24 5.32
N GLU A 68 -0.03 5.48 6.41
CA GLU A 68 -0.38 4.45 7.39
C GLU A 68 -1.21 3.33 6.76
N ARG A 69 -2.30 3.67 6.04
CA ARG A 69 -3.11 2.71 5.28
C ARG A 69 -2.27 1.85 4.34
N ARG A 70 -1.35 2.47 3.59
CA ARG A 70 -0.45 1.74 2.69
C ARG A 70 0.48 0.78 3.43
N LEU A 71 1.00 1.20 4.57
CA LEU A 71 1.89 0.36 5.38
C LEU A 71 1.15 -0.83 5.97
N ILE A 72 -0.05 -0.62 6.49
CA ILE A 72 -0.92 -1.67 7.02
C ILE A 72 -1.22 -2.71 5.94
N LEU A 73 -1.62 -2.28 4.75
CA LEU A 73 -1.87 -3.18 3.63
C LEU A 73 -0.62 -3.88 3.13
N ALA A 74 0.51 -3.18 3.07
CA ALA A 74 1.78 -3.79 2.65
C ALA A 74 2.19 -4.91 3.61
N ASN A 75 2.00 -4.73 4.92
CA ASN A 75 2.27 -5.76 5.92
C ASN A 75 1.33 -6.97 5.75
N TYR A 76 0.02 -6.74 5.56
CA TYR A 76 -0.93 -7.80 5.26
C TYR A 76 -0.53 -8.57 4.01
N VAL A 77 -0.34 -7.88 2.89
CA VAL A 77 0.03 -8.46 1.60
C VAL A 77 1.34 -9.24 1.69
N SER A 78 2.35 -8.72 2.38
CA SER A 78 3.62 -9.42 2.60
C SER A 78 3.42 -10.72 3.38
N SER A 79 2.65 -10.68 4.46
CA SER A 79 2.37 -11.85 5.30
C SER A 79 1.61 -12.92 4.52
N VAL A 80 0.47 -12.57 3.89
CA VAL A 80 -0.35 -13.54 3.15
C VAL A 80 0.36 -14.03 1.89
N SER A 81 1.15 -13.18 1.22
CA SER A 81 1.97 -13.59 0.08
C SER A 81 2.99 -14.65 0.49
N PHE A 82 3.65 -14.49 1.64
CA PHE A 82 4.62 -15.46 2.11
C PHE A 82 3.97 -16.75 2.59
N TYR A 83 2.95 -16.66 3.45
CA TYR A 83 2.39 -17.85 4.09
C TYR A 83 1.32 -18.58 3.28
N CYS A 84 0.59 -17.87 2.42
CA CYS A 84 -0.52 -18.46 1.67
C CYS A 84 -0.15 -18.90 0.26
N THR A 85 1.03 -18.51 -0.27
CA THR A 85 1.46 -18.95 -1.61
C THR A 85 2.64 -19.90 -1.56
N SER A 86 3.37 -19.99 -0.45
CA SER A 86 4.54 -20.84 -0.36
C SER A 86 4.14 -22.32 -0.44
N LEU A 87 4.41 -22.94 -1.56
CA LEU A 87 4.21 -24.37 -1.81
C LEU A 87 5.36 -25.23 -1.28
N SER A 88 6.45 -24.61 -0.90
CA SER A 88 7.65 -25.33 -0.51
C SER A 88 8.16 -24.87 0.85
N ARG A 89 8.36 -25.84 1.73
CA ARG A 89 9.39 -25.68 2.76
C ARG A 89 10.73 -25.54 2.02
N PRO A 90 11.56 -24.54 2.35
CA PRO A 90 12.87 -24.43 1.72
C PRO A 90 13.59 -25.76 1.89
N MET A 91 14.06 -26.33 0.79
CA MET A 91 14.91 -27.51 0.79
C MET A 91 16.27 -27.10 1.37
N LEU A 92 16.40 -27.12 2.69
CA LEU A 92 17.66 -26.81 3.38
C LEU A 92 18.54 -28.06 3.59
N VAL A 93 18.03 -29.25 3.20
CA VAL A 93 18.76 -30.50 3.40
C VAL A 93 18.83 -31.27 2.07
N PRO A 94 19.99 -31.76 1.67
CA PRO A 94 20.08 -32.67 0.53
C PRO A 94 19.25 -33.93 0.81
N LEU A 95 18.20 -34.19 0.01
CA LEU A 95 17.38 -35.38 0.17
C LEU A 95 18.12 -36.58 -0.41
N PRO A 96 18.05 -37.75 0.25
CA PRO A 96 18.47 -39.03 -0.35
C PRO A 96 17.69 -39.26 -1.66
N GLN A 97 18.36 -39.89 -2.62
CA GLN A 97 17.83 -40.09 -3.97
C GLN A 97 16.47 -40.82 -4.03
N ASN A 98 16.17 -41.65 -3.02
CA ASN A 98 14.91 -42.37 -2.90
C ASN A 98 13.70 -41.46 -2.45
N ASP A 99 13.98 -40.33 -1.80
CA ASP A 99 12.96 -39.45 -1.25
C ASP A 99 12.51 -38.34 -2.21
N ILE A 100 13.18 -38.22 -3.36
CA ILE A 100 12.91 -37.15 -4.35
C ILE A 100 11.47 -37.29 -4.92
N ASN A 101 11.03 -38.49 -5.26
CA ASN A 101 9.69 -38.71 -5.79
C ASN A 101 8.61 -38.40 -4.74
N ASP A 102 8.84 -38.78 -3.49
CA ASP A 102 7.91 -38.54 -2.38
C ASP A 102 7.82 -37.05 -2.10
N PHE A 103 8.94 -36.34 -2.18
CA PHE A 103 8.96 -34.88 -2.06
C PHE A 103 8.10 -34.18 -3.14
N PHE A 104 8.22 -34.56 -4.42
CA PHE A 104 7.42 -33.96 -5.48
C PHE A 104 5.92 -34.31 -5.34
N ASN A 105 5.61 -35.52 -4.92
CA ASN A 105 4.24 -35.93 -4.63
C ASN A 105 3.62 -35.18 -3.46
N GLU A 106 4.36 -35.02 -2.35
CA GLU A 106 3.93 -34.26 -1.18
C GLU A 106 3.70 -32.78 -1.54
N ARG A 107 4.62 -32.20 -2.30
CA ARG A 107 4.51 -30.82 -2.80
C ARG A 107 3.26 -30.64 -3.66
N LYS A 108 3.01 -31.55 -4.60
CA LYS A 108 1.81 -31.55 -5.42
C LYS A 108 0.53 -31.66 -4.58
N LEU A 109 0.50 -32.60 -3.63
CA LEU A 109 -0.65 -32.74 -2.73
C LEU A 109 -0.90 -31.48 -1.90
N THR A 110 0.16 -30.85 -1.42
CA THR A 110 0.06 -29.57 -0.70
C THR A 110 -0.52 -28.48 -1.60
N MET A 111 -0.04 -28.40 -2.85
CA MET A 111 -0.56 -27.43 -3.82
C MET A 111 -2.04 -27.67 -4.13
N LEU A 112 -2.47 -28.92 -4.30
CA LEU A 112 -3.87 -29.26 -4.64
C LEU A 112 -4.82 -29.01 -3.47
N ASN A 113 -4.39 -29.29 -2.23
CA ASN A 113 -5.22 -29.25 -1.04
C ASN A 113 -5.14 -27.93 -0.26
N GLN A 114 -4.30 -26.99 -0.66
CA GLN A 114 -4.14 -25.72 0.05
C GLN A 114 -5.42 -24.90 -0.01
N ASP A 115 -5.98 -24.58 1.15
CA ASP A 115 -7.10 -23.66 1.31
C ASP A 115 -6.58 -22.22 1.28
N ILE A 116 -6.52 -21.64 0.06
CA ILE A 116 -6.03 -20.27 -0.11
C ILE A 116 -7.03 -19.25 0.43
N GLU A 117 -8.33 -19.52 0.32
CA GLU A 117 -9.36 -18.62 0.84
C GLU A 117 -9.28 -18.51 2.36
N GLY A 118 -9.28 -19.65 3.07
CA GLY A 118 -9.13 -19.68 4.51
C GLY A 118 -7.81 -19.08 4.99
N CYS A 119 -6.73 -19.25 4.22
CA CYS A 119 -5.45 -18.62 4.53
C CYS A 119 -5.50 -17.10 4.42
N LEU A 120 -6.05 -16.56 3.33
CA LEU A 120 -6.16 -15.11 3.11
C LEU A 120 -7.10 -14.43 4.12
N LYS A 121 -8.16 -15.12 4.56
CA LYS A 121 -9.12 -14.65 5.56
C LYS A 121 -8.74 -15.00 7.00
N LYS A 122 -7.54 -15.54 7.22
CA LYS A 122 -7.12 -15.97 8.55
C LYS A 122 -7.17 -14.81 9.56
N PRO A 123 -7.84 -14.99 10.73
CA PRO A 123 -8.03 -13.91 11.70
C PRO A 123 -6.74 -13.22 12.10
N GLU A 124 -5.64 -13.95 12.24
CA GLU A 124 -4.33 -13.39 12.60
C GLU A 124 -3.88 -12.27 11.66
N TYR A 125 -4.18 -12.38 10.35
CA TYR A 125 -3.80 -11.38 9.36
C TYR A 125 -4.86 -10.29 9.24
N VAL A 126 -6.14 -10.69 9.19
CA VAL A 126 -7.26 -9.77 8.99
C VAL A 126 -7.48 -8.87 10.20
N ASP A 127 -7.46 -9.43 11.42
CA ASP A 127 -7.67 -8.67 12.64
C ASP A 127 -6.55 -7.65 12.90
N SER A 128 -5.32 -7.98 12.51
CA SER A 128 -4.20 -7.03 12.60
C SER A 128 -4.45 -5.77 11.75
N VAL A 129 -5.04 -5.93 10.57
CA VAL A 129 -5.43 -4.81 9.70
C VAL A 129 -6.64 -4.06 10.28
N ILE A 130 -7.69 -4.81 10.64
CA ILE A 130 -8.95 -4.22 11.15
C ILE A 130 -8.68 -3.40 12.41
N ASN A 131 -7.82 -3.88 13.31
CA ASN A 131 -7.52 -3.14 14.55
C ASN A 131 -6.72 -1.86 14.32
N ALA A 132 -5.98 -1.78 13.22
CA ALA A 132 -5.15 -0.63 12.88
C ALA A 132 -5.89 0.42 12.03
N LEU A 133 -7.00 0.07 11.37
CA LEU A 133 -7.74 0.96 10.48
C LEU A 133 -8.82 1.78 11.21
N SER A 134 -9.19 2.93 10.64
CA SER A 134 -10.37 3.72 11.04
C SER A 134 -11.67 2.93 10.78
N ASN A 135 -12.79 3.34 11.35
CA ASN A 135 -14.05 2.61 11.18
C ASN A 135 -14.55 2.60 9.73
N ASP A 136 -14.36 3.68 9.00
CA ASP A 136 -14.78 3.79 7.61
C ASP A 136 -13.86 2.94 6.70
N ASP A 137 -12.55 2.98 6.96
CA ASP A 137 -11.57 2.16 6.26
C ASP A 137 -11.79 0.66 6.49
N LYS A 138 -12.28 0.25 7.67
CA LYS A 138 -12.62 -1.16 7.96
C LYS A 138 -13.68 -1.72 7.03
N LEU A 139 -14.69 -0.92 6.72
CA LEU A 139 -15.77 -1.33 5.81
C LEU A 139 -15.25 -1.49 4.39
N THR A 140 -14.50 -0.51 3.92
CA THR A 140 -13.84 -0.54 2.61
C THR A 140 -12.90 -1.73 2.51
N PHE A 141 -12.04 -1.95 3.52
CA PHE A 141 -11.13 -3.09 3.53
C PHE A 141 -11.85 -4.44 3.46
N LYS A 142 -12.91 -4.65 4.25
CA LYS A 142 -13.66 -5.92 4.23
C LYS A 142 -14.28 -6.19 2.87
N LYS A 143 -14.92 -5.18 2.26
CA LYS A 143 -15.52 -5.29 0.93
C LYS A 143 -14.48 -5.63 -0.12
N GLU A 144 -13.37 -4.91 -0.14
CA GLU A 144 -12.29 -5.13 -1.10
C GLU A 144 -11.59 -6.48 -0.87
N LEU A 145 -11.47 -6.91 0.39
CA LEU A 145 -10.92 -8.22 0.74
C LEU A 145 -11.76 -9.36 0.17
N ASP A 146 -13.09 -9.30 0.28
CA ASP A 146 -13.96 -10.35 -0.28
C ASP A 146 -13.83 -10.44 -1.79
N ILE A 147 -13.86 -9.31 -2.50
CA ILE A 147 -13.64 -9.24 -3.96
C ILE A 147 -12.27 -9.80 -4.34
N PHE A 148 -11.25 -9.45 -3.57
CA PHE A 148 -9.89 -9.90 -3.79
C PHE A 148 -9.75 -11.42 -3.58
N VAL A 149 -10.32 -11.96 -2.51
CA VAL A 149 -10.27 -13.40 -2.21
C VAL A 149 -10.98 -14.21 -3.29
N ASP A 150 -12.14 -13.78 -3.73
CA ASP A 150 -12.86 -14.43 -4.85
C ASP A 150 -12.00 -14.45 -6.12
N LYS A 151 -11.35 -13.35 -6.43
CA LYS A 151 -10.46 -13.24 -7.59
C LYS A 151 -9.27 -14.19 -7.50
N ILE A 152 -8.58 -14.25 -6.35
CA ILE A 152 -7.45 -15.16 -6.12
C ILE A 152 -7.89 -16.62 -6.20
N THR A 153 -9.03 -16.96 -5.59
CA THR A 153 -9.58 -18.32 -5.60
C THR A 153 -9.89 -18.77 -7.02
N LYS A 154 -10.48 -17.89 -7.82
CA LYS A 154 -10.77 -18.15 -9.24
C LYS A 154 -9.49 -18.33 -10.06
N LEU A 155 -8.54 -17.41 -9.94
CA LEU A 155 -7.23 -17.47 -10.62
C LEU A 155 -6.52 -18.79 -10.29
N ARG A 156 -6.47 -19.15 -9.00
CA ARG A 156 -5.87 -20.39 -8.56
C ARG A 156 -6.53 -21.61 -9.18
N LYS A 157 -7.86 -21.66 -9.21
CA LYS A 157 -8.60 -22.77 -9.81
C LYS A 157 -8.32 -22.90 -11.31
N GLU A 158 -8.26 -21.80 -12.02
CA GLU A 158 -7.91 -21.78 -13.45
C GLU A 158 -6.49 -22.32 -13.66
N LYS A 159 -5.51 -21.85 -12.89
CA LYS A 159 -4.12 -22.28 -12.98
C LYS A 159 -3.88 -23.73 -12.56
N LEU A 160 -4.59 -24.21 -11.55
CA LEU A 160 -4.55 -25.63 -11.17
C LEU A 160 -5.11 -26.55 -12.27
N ASN A 161 -6.20 -26.15 -12.92
CA ASN A 161 -6.75 -26.90 -14.04
C ASN A 161 -5.78 -26.93 -15.23
N GLU A 162 -5.09 -25.84 -15.50
CA GLU A 162 -4.05 -25.74 -16.52
C GLU A 162 -2.89 -26.70 -16.20
N TYR A 163 -2.39 -26.66 -14.97
CA TYR A 163 -1.35 -27.57 -14.48
C TYR A 163 -1.74 -29.06 -14.64
N LEU A 164 -2.93 -29.45 -14.16
CA LEU A 164 -3.41 -30.82 -14.24
C LEU A 164 -3.59 -31.32 -15.69
N LYS A 165 -4.03 -30.41 -16.58
CA LYS A 165 -4.13 -30.73 -18.01
C LYS A 165 -2.76 -31.00 -18.61
N VAL A 166 -1.78 -30.16 -18.33
CA VAL A 166 -0.40 -30.32 -18.82
C VAL A 166 0.24 -31.58 -18.24
N GLU A 167 0.05 -31.84 -16.94
CA GLU A 167 0.55 -33.07 -16.31
C GLU A 167 0.02 -34.33 -17.01
N LYS A 168 -1.30 -34.36 -17.29
CA LYS A 168 -1.94 -35.47 -18.00
C LYS A 168 -1.34 -35.64 -19.41
N GLN A 169 -1.14 -34.55 -20.14
CA GLN A 169 -0.55 -34.60 -21.49
C GLN A 169 0.89 -35.09 -21.47
N LEU A 170 1.69 -34.66 -20.48
CA LEU A 170 3.07 -35.15 -20.27
C LEU A 170 3.11 -36.65 -19.95
N ASN A 171 2.20 -37.12 -19.12
CA ASN A 171 2.11 -38.54 -18.75
C ASN A 171 1.69 -39.41 -19.93
N ASN A 172 0.84 -38.92 -20.83
CA ASN A 172 0.43 -39.59 -22.05
C ASN A 172 1.45 -39.47 -23.18
N ASN A 173 2.60 -38.80 -22.99
CA ASN A 173 3.56 -38.45 -24.02
C ASN A 173 2.99 -37.64 -25.20
N GLU A 174 1.93 -36.86 -24.96
CA GLU A 174 1.30 -36.00 -25.96
C GLU A 174 2.10 -34.67 -26.15
N ILE A 175 2.90 -34.30 -25.16
CA ILE A 175 3.83 -33.17 -25.22
C ILE A 175 5.22 -33.73 -25.36
N ASP A 176 5.86 -33.45 -26.49
CA ASP A 176 7.27 -33.71 -26.68
C ASP A 176 8.08 -32.55 -26.11
N LEU A 177 8.78 -32.80 -25.01
CA LEU A 177 9.67 -31.79 -24.39
C LEU A 177 10.90 -31.60 -25.26
N LYS A 178 10.75 -30.96 -26.44
CA LYS A 178 11.83 -30.62 -27.33
C LYS A 178 12.71 -29.53 -26.77
N LEU A 179 13.95 -29.51 -27.24
CA LEU A 179 15.00 -28.54 -26.92
C LEU A 179 14.59 -27.04 -27.11
N GLU A 180 13.49 -26.76 -27.82
CA GLU A 180 12.98 -25.39 -28.04
C GLU A 180 12.41 -24.76 -26.76
N ASP A 181 11.90 -25.58 -25.82
CA ASP A 181 11.47 -25.12 -24.49
C ASP A 181 12.65 -24.88 -23.53
N GLU A 182 13.89 -25.22 -23.95
CA GLU A 182 15.08 -25.14 -23.13
C GLU A 182 15.62 -23.70 -22.96
N GLU A 183 15.26 -22.75 -23.84
CA GLU A 183 15.69 -21.35 -23.66
C GLU A 183 15.09 -20.73 -22.40
N ASP A 184 13.85 -21.13 -22.03
CA ASP A 184 13.15 -20.67 -20.84
C ASP A 184 13.47 -21.50 -19.57
N MET A 185 14.22 -22.62 -19.71
CA MET A 185 14.47 -23.56 -18.60
C MET A 185 15.94 -24.01 -18.51
N PRO A 186 16.84 -23.17 -17.97
CA PRO A 186 18.24 -23.49 -17.78
C PRO A 186 18.50 -24.80 -16.98
N SER A 187 17.53 -25.15 -16.09
CA SER A 187 17.59 -26.37 -15.27
C SER A 187 17.52 -27.65 -16.09
N ILE A 188 16.85 -27.68 -17.24
CA ILE A 188 16.70 -28.84 -18.10
C ILE A 188 18.07 -29.12 -18.83
N LYS A 189 18.74 -28.07 -19.31
CA LYS A 189 20.10 -28.21 -19.91
C LYS A 189 21.09 -28.75 -18.92
N LEU A 190 21.06 -28.26 -17.68
CA LEU A 190 21.96 -28.74 -16.63
C LEU A 190 21.68 -30.19 -16.30
N LEU A 191 20.41 -30.61 -16.20
CA LEU A 191 19.99 -31.98 -15.94
C LEU A 191 20.48 -32.93 -17.07
N ASP A 192 20.36 -32.52 -18.33
CA ASP A 192 20.84 -33.34 -19.50
C ASP A 192 22.35 -33.50 -19.49
N ALA A 193 23.08 -32.44 -19.16
CA ALA A 193 24.55 -32.49 -19.05
C ALA A 193 25.02 -33.39 -17.90
N LEU A 194 24.40 -33.22 -16.69
CA LEU A 194 24.72 -34.05 -15.53
C LEU A 194 24.37 -35.52 -15.76
N ALA A 195 23.20 -35.79 -16.36
CA ALA A 195 22.78 -37.17 -16.64
C ALA A 195 23.71 -37.90 -17.60
N ARG A 196 24.24 -37.23 -18.62
CA ARG A 196 25.25 -37.78 -19.52
C ARG A 196 26.57 -38.05 -18.79
N GLU A 197 26.98 -37.16 -17.91
CA GLU A 197 28.22 -37.30 -17.13
C GLU A 197 28.17 -38.46 -16.15
N TYR A 198 27.00 -38.67 -15.50
CA TYR A 198 26.80 -39.70 -14.49
C TYR A 198 26.21 -41.03 -15.05
N GLY A 199 26.04 -41.16 -16.37
CA GLY A 199 25.60 -42.39 -17.01
C GLY A 199 24.16 -42.79 -16.71
N ALA A 200 23.25 -41.83 -16.48
CA ALA A 200 21.85 -42.07 -16.24
C ALA A 200 21.18 -42.68 -17.48
N SER A 201 20.15 -43.52 -17.26
CA SER A 201 19.40 -44.12 -18.36
C SER A 201 18.57 -43.06 -19.09
N GLY A 202 18.23 -43.28 -20.37
CA GLY A 202 17.39 -42.39 -21.14
C GLY A 202 15.99 -42.22 -20.52
N GLU A 203 15.49 -43.21 -19.80
CA GLU A 203 14.22 -43.20 -19.10
C GLU A 203 14.27 -42.27 -17.86
N ASP A 204 15.38 -42.37 -17.08
CA ASP A 204 15.59 -41.49 -15.91
C ASP A 204 15.70 -40.03 -16.32
N ILE A 205 16.41 -39.77 -17.44
CA ILE A 205 16.53 -38.41 -18.00
C ILE A 205 15.15 -37.83 -18.39
N THR A 206 14.35 -38.64 -19.09
CA THR A 206 13.00 -38.23 -19.51
C THR A 206 12.09 -37.94 -18.31
N LYS A 207 12.17 -38.78 -17.28
CA LYS A 207 11.44 -38.58 -16.03
C LYS A 207 11.87 -37.31 -15.30
N ALA A 208 13.16 -37.07 -15.20
CA ALA A 208 13.73 -35.86 -14.59
C ALA A 208 13.29 -34.57 -15.34
N LYS A 209 13.29 -34.63 -16.68
CA LYS A 209 12.81 -33.50 -17.52
C LYS A 209 11.34 -33.20 -17.27
N LYS A 210 10.45 -34.22 -17.24
CA LYS A 210 9.04 -34.04 -16.93
C LYS A 210 8.84 -33.43 -15.55
N GLN A 211 9.55 -33.90 -14.53
CA GLN A 211 9.47 -33.36 -13.17
C GLN A 211 9.95 -31.90 -13.09
N SER A 212 11.06 -31.58 -13.78
CA SER A 212 11.57 -30.20 -13.85
C SER A 212 10.57 -29.26 -14.52
N TYR A 213 9.93 -29.72 -15.60
CA TYR A 213 8.91 -28.94 -16.30
C TYR A 213 7.69 -28.67 -15.40
N LEU A 214 7.19 -29.71 -14.71
CA LEU A 214 6.08 -29.53 -13.76
C LEU A 214 6.44 -28.60 -12.61
N ALA A 215 7.65 -28.71 -12.06
CA ALA A 215 8.13 -27.81 -11.01
C ALA A 215 8.21 -26.35 -11.48
N SER A 216 8.57 -26.12 -12.74
CA SER A 216 8.54 -24.79 -13.35
C SER A 216 7.12 -24.24 -13.45
N LEU A 217 6.14 -25.06 -13.85
CA LEU A 217 4.73 -24.67 -13.89
C LEU A 217 4.18 -24.35 -12.50
N GLU A 218 4.55 -25.13 -11.48
CA GLU A 218 4.22 -24.83 -10.08
C GLU A 218 4.80 -23.48 -9.65
N GLY A 219 6.04 -23.21 -9.98
CA GLY A 219 6.68 -21.93 -9.71
C GLY A 219 6.00 -20.75 -10.41
N LYS A 220 5.56 -20.94 -11.68
CA LYS A 220 4.78 -19.94 -12.41
C LYS A 220 3.42 -19.70 -11.74
N LEU A 221 2.70 -20.75 -11.36
CA LEU A 221 1.42 -20.66 -10.63
C LEU A 221 1.58 -19.90 -9.31
N GLU A 222 2.59 -20.25 -8.50
CA GLU A 222 2.88 -19.56 -7.25
C GLU A 222 3.19 -18.07 -7.49
N ASN A 223 4.01 -17.78 -8.49
CA ASN A 223 4.36 -16.40 -8.84
C ASN A 223 3.16 -15.59 -9.33
N ASP A 224 2.30 -16.17 -10.19
CA ASP A 224 1.11 -15.50 -10.70
C ASP A 224 0.14 -15.12 -9.55
N ILE A 225 -0.10 -16.07 -8.63
CA ILE A 225 -0.91 -15.81 -7.43
C ILE A 225 -0.26 -14.72 -6.56
N ARG A 226 1.04 -14.82 -6.33
CA ARG A 226 1.79 -13.84 -5.54
C ARG A 226 1.72 -12.44 -6.14
N GLN A 227 1.91 -12.32 -7.44
CA GLN A 227 1.79 -11.04 -8.16
C GLN A 227 0.39 -10.44 -8.03
N GLU A 228 -0.65 -11.28 -8.09
CA GLU A 228 -2.02 -10.81 -7.91
C GLU A 228 -2.28 -10.37 -6.47
N ILE A 229 -1.73 -11.07 -5.47
CA ILE A 229 -1.78 -10.67 -4.05
C ILE A 229 -1.11 -9.31 -3.86
N PHE A 230 0.03 -9.06 -4.48
CA PHE A 230 0.69 -7.75 -4.36
C PHE A 230 -0.14 -6.58 -4.91
N LYS A 231 -1.04 -6.81 -5.87
CA LYS A 231 -1.93 -5.76 -6.38
C LYS A 231 -2.93 -5.27 -5.33
N PHE A 232 -3.26 -6.09 -4.33
CA PHE A 232 -4.15 -5.70 -3.25
C PHE A 232 -3.59 -4.56 -2.39
N SER A 233 -2.27 -4.39 -2.33
CA SER A 233 -1.66 -3.22 -1.67
C SER A 233 -2.03 -1.87 -2.28
N LYS A 234 -2.64 -1.87 -3.48
CA LYS A 234 -3.00 -0.68 -4.26
C LYS A 234 -4.52 -0.45 -4.31
N ILE A 235 -5.28 -1.01 -3.38
CA ILE A 235 -6.73 -0.76 -3.32
C ILE A 235 -7.01 0.74 -3.19
N LYS A 236 -8.12 1.16 -3.80
CA LYS A 236 -8.59 2.54 -3.67
C LYS A 236 -9.40 2.65 -2.39
N TRP A 237 -9.04 3.62 -1.58
CA TRP A 237 -9.80 4.01 -0.41
C TRP A 237 -10.85 5.03 -0.81
N ASP A 238 -12.03 4.96 -0.20
CA ASP A 238 -13.03 6.02 -0.32
C ASP A 238 -12.49 7.20 0.50
N ASP A 239 -11.65 8.04 -0.14
CA ASP A 239 -11.22 9.30 0.45
C ASP A 239 -12.48 10.18 0.51
N SER A 240 -13.15 10.23 1.65
CA SER A 240 -14.17 11.24 1.92
C SER A 240 -13.49 12.61 1.83
N GLU A 241 -13.94 13.41 0.83
CA GLU A 241 -13.54 14.80 0.63
C GLU A 241 -13.83 15.67 1.86
#